data_ed9d82abce8ac650d5b09b6ea64bde70
#
_entry.id   ed9d82abce8ac650d5b09b6ea64bde70
#
_cell.length_a   1.000
_cell.length_b   1.000
_cell.length_c   1.000
_cell.angle_alpha   90.00
_cell.angle_beta   90.00
_cell.angle_gamma   90.00
#
_symmetry.space_group_name_H-M   'P 1'
#
loop_
_entity.id
_entity.type
_entity.pdbx_description
1 polymer ?
#
loop_
_entity_poly.entity_id
_entity_poly.type
_entity_poly.pdbx_seq_one_letter_code
_entity_poly.pdbx_strand_id
1 'polypeptide(L)'
;MACCQSLSALCFLEHRSDSVRTARRTGIMTAANDPETDFLEQLGQRVRTMRALRGMSRKVLAKVSGISERYIAQLESGKGNVSIVLLRRVAGAMGAHLEDLIPSSEPVPDWAVIRDLLRKASPNQIAQAKDMLAGSSPLAPRRASFSGIALIGLRGAGKTTLGRMLAKKIGWSFVELNKEIEAQNGLSVAEIIALYGQEGFRRMEQAALTQLLARKELMVLATGGGIVSEALTFDLILSSFYTIWLKAEPEEHMARVRRQGDLRPMADDRSAMAELRNILVSREPLYARASAVVDTAGLSVDAAAARLIDSVRPVLQNEARSFGLRSVAL
;
A
#
# COMPACT_ATOMS: atom_id res chain seq x y z
N MET A 1 42.54 -44.30 38.24
CA MET A 1 42.05 -44.49 39.61
C MET A 1 40.59 -44.02 39.56
N ALA A 2 39.75 -44.94 39.41
CA ALA A 2 38.98 -45.64 40.46
C ALA A 2 37.79 -44.75 40.82
N CYS A 3 36.59 -45.08 40.82
CA CYS A 3 35.74 -46.26 40.89
C CYS A 3 34.35 -45.68 41.13
N CYS A 4 33.38 -46.05 40.40
CA CYS A 4 32.48 -47.20 40.57
C CYS A 4 31.27 -46.94 41.47
N GLN A 5 30.13 -47.23 40.86
CA GLN A 5 29.01 -48.04 41.38
C GLN A 5 28.03 -47.30 42.31
N SER A 6 26.77 -47.56 42.34
CA SER A 6 25.83 -48.46 41.66
C SER A 6 24.46 -48.33 42.31
N LEU A 7 23.42 -48.56 41.53
CA LEU A 7 22.27 -49.45 41.77
C LEU A 7 21.25 -49.20 42.90
N SER A 8 20.02 -49.11 42.42
CA SER A 8 18.87 -49.97 42.80
C SER A 8 18.07 -49.68 44.08
N ALA A 9 16.82 -49.51 43.99
CA ALA A 9 15.73 -50.46 44.11
C ALA A 9 14.41 -49.70 44.34
N LEU A 10 13.44 -49.88 43.53
CA LEU A 10 12.23 -50.72 43.72
C LEU A 10 11.71 -50.85 45.16
N CYS A 11 10.53 -50.37 45.41
CA CYS A 11 9.34 -51.19 45.80
C CYS A 11 8.27 -50.39 46.50
N PHE A 12 7.07 -50.51 46.01
CA PHE A 12 5.82 -51.03 46.59
C PHE A 12 4.93 -50.14 47.44
N LEU A 13 3.72 -50.03 46.92
CA LEU A 13 2.37 -50.24 47.47
C LEU A 13 1.87 -49.22 48.54
N GLU A 14 0.77 -48.75 48.40
CA GLU A 14 -0.64 -49.02 48.36
C GLU A 14 -1.50 -47.94 49.06
N HIS A 15 -2.61 -47.67 48.45
CA HIS A 15 -3.92 -47.26 48.98
C HIS A 15 -4.02 -46.29 50.13
N ARG A 16 -4.67 -45.14 49.82
CA ARG A 16 -5.93 -44.76 50.50
C ARG A 16 -6.72 -43.74 49.69
N SER A 17 -7.91 -44.13 49.39
CA SER A 17 -9.05 -43.27 49.07
C SER A 17 -9.30 -42.25 50.16
N ASP A 18 -9.63 -41.00 49.78
CA ASP A 18 -10.89 -40.38 50.12
C ASP A 18 -10.99 -38.92 49.62
N SER A 19 -12.05 -38.71 48.90
CA SER A 19 -12.90 -37.52 48.81
C SER A 19 -12.32 -36.15 49.16
N VAL A 20 -12.07 -35.31 48.17
CA VAL A 20 -12.22 -33.88 48.32
C VAL A 20 -12.88 -33.26 47.08
N ARG A 21 -14.10 -32.89 47.28
CA ARG A 21 -14.92 -31.80 46.78
C ARG A 21 -14.46 -31.10 45.48
N THR A 22 -15.28 -31.28 44.47
CA THR A 22 -15.63 -30.38 43.39
C THR A 22 -15.40 -28.91 43.68
N ALA A 23 -14.34 -28.32 43.13
CA ALA A 23 -14.26 -26.91 42.83
C ALA A 23 -14.35 -26.76 41.32
N ARG A 24 -15.54 -26.44 40.81
CA ARG A 24 -15.74 -25.95 39.45
C ARG A 24 -14.94 -24.65 39.33
N ARG A 25 -13.74 -24.73 38.80
CA ARG A 25 -13.07 -23.60 38.11
C ARG A 25 -13.62 -23.55 36.70
N THR A 26 -14.55 -22.64 36.49
CA THR A 26 -14.88 -22.10 35.17
C THR A 26 -13.64 -21.36 34.66
N GLY A 27 -12.68 -22.11 34.15
CA GLY A 27 -11.66 -21.59 33.26
C GLY A 27 -12.34 -21.42 31.92
N ILE A 28 -12.51 -20.18 31.50
CA ILE A 28 -12.75 -19.83 30.11
C ILE A 28 -11.51 -20.29 29.38
N MET A 29 -11.53 -21.51 28.85
CA MET A 29 -10.60 -21.94 27.80
C MET A 29 -10.99 -21.12 26.57
N THR A 30 -10.23 -20.08 26.28
CA THR A 30 -10.17 -19.54 24.91
C THR A 30 -9.80 -20.71 24.03
N ALA A 31 -10.76 -21.16 23.22
CA ALA A 31 -10.53 -22.18 22.21
C ALA A 31 -9.36 -21.69 21.36
N ALA A 32 -8.22 -22.36 21.41
CA ALA A 32 -7.16 -22.15 20.46
C ALA A 32 -7.77 -22.49 19.10
N ASN A 33 -7.86 -21.51 18.20
CA ASN A 33 -8.30 -21.73 16.83
C ASN A 33 -7.42 -22.83 16.23
N ASP A 34 -8.06 -23.76 15.52
CA ASP A 34 -7.35 -24.75 14.73
C ASP A 34 -6.40 -24.01 13.76
N PRO A 35 -5.11 -24.42 13.66
CA PRO A 35 -4.13 -23.78 12.80
C PRO A 35 -4.59 -23.62 11.34
N GLU A 36 -5.41 -24.55 10.83
CA GLU A 36 -6.00 -24.45 9.49
C GLU A 36 -7.03 -23.32 9.39
N THR A 37 -7.85 -23.16 10.42
CA THR A 37 -8.86 -22.10 10.48
C THR A 37 -8.18 -20.74 10.56
N ASP A 38 -7.15 -20.58 11.38
CA ASP A 38 -6.37 -19.35 11.50
C ASP A 38 -5.68 -18.99 10.18
N PHE A 39 -5.11 -19.97 9.48
CA PHE A 39 -4.52 -19.77 8.16
C PHE A 39 -5.55 -19.29 7.14
N LEU A 40 -6.74 -19.88 7.09
CA LEU A 40 -7.81 -19.50 6.16
C LEU A 40 -8.36 -18.10 6.47
N GLU A 41 -8.46 -17.73 7.74
CA GLU A 41 -8.85 -16.38 8.15
C GLU A 41 -7.81 -15.33 7.72
N GLN A 42 -6.53 -15.61 7.95
CA GLN A 42 -5.43 -14.73 7.52
C GLN A 42 -5.37 -14.60 5.99
N LEU A 43 -5.54 -15.70 5.25
CA LEU A 43 -5.62 -15.70 3.79
C LEU A 43 -6.78 -14.83 3.30
N GLY A 44 -7.96 -15.02 3.87
CA GLY A 44 -9.15 -14.26 3.54
C GLY A 44 -8.97 -12.76 3.81
N GLN A 45 -8.39 -12.43 4.95
CA GLN A 45 -8.07 -11.04 5.30
C GLN A 45 -7.06 -10.42 4.33
N ARG A 46 -6.03 -11.17 3.90
CA ARG A 46 -5.06 -10.70 2.89
C ARG A 46 -5.72 -10.44 1.54
N VAL A 47 -6.58 -11.35 1.07
CA VAL A 47 -7.35 -11.15 -0.16
C VAL A 47 -8.19 -9.89 -0.07
N ARG A 48 -8.90 -9.69 1.03
CA ARG A 48 -9.72 -8.50 1.28
C ARG A 48 -8.88 -7.22 1.29
N THR A 49 -7.75 -7.23 1.99
CA THR A 49 -6.82 -6.10 2.08
C THR A 49 -6.24 -5.76 0.71
N MET A 50 -5.77 -6.77 -0.04
CA MET A 50 -5.21 -6.58 -1.38
C MET A 50 -6.26 -6.01 -2.34
N ARG A 51 -7.48 -6.54 -2.33
CA ARG A 51 -8.59 -6.00 -3.12
C ARG A 51 -8.87 -4.54 -2.78
N ALA A 52 -8.92 -4.21 -1.49
CA ALA A 52 -9.13 -2.83 -1.04
C ALA A 52 -7.98 -1.91 -1.45
N LEU A 53 -6.73 -2.36 -1.31
CA LEU A 53 -5.55 -1.62 -1.80
C LEU A 53 -5.67 -1.28 -3.29
N ARG A 54 -6.15 -2.22 -4.11
CA ARG A 54 -6.39 -2.00 -5.55
C ARG A 54 -7.65 -1.15 -5.83
N GLY A 55 -8.45 -0.82 -4.82
CA GLY A 55 -9.69 -0.04 -4.96
C GLY A 55 -10.79 -0.78 -5.70
N MET A 56 -10.80 -2.10 -5.62
CA MET A 56 -11.80 -2.95 -6.28
C MET A 56 -12.93 -3.31 -5.33
N SER A 57 -14.19 -3.23 -5.81
CA SER A 57 -15.33 -3.84 -5.12
C SER A 57 -15.32 -5.38 -5.34
N ARG A 58 -16.03 -6.14 -4.50
CA ARG A 58 -16.21 -7.59 -4.72
C ARG A 58 -16.81 -7.87 -6.08
N LYS A 59 -17.78 -7.07 -6.51
CA LYS A 59 -18.42 -7.17 -7.82
C LYS A 59 -17.43 -7.00 -8.97
N VAL A 60 -16.51 -6.05 -8.86
CA VAL A 60 -15.44 -5.83 -9.85
C VAL A 60 -14.48 -7.01 -9.86
N LEU A 61 -14.02 -7.47 -8.69
CA LEU A 61 -13.15 -8.64 -8.58
C LEU A 61 -13.82 -9.89 -9.15
N ALA A 62 -15.11 -10.11 -8.88
CA ALA A 62 -15.89 -11.21 -9.43
C ALA A 62 -15.91 -11.18 -10.95
N LYS A 63 -16.21 -10.01 -11.54
CA LYS A 63 -16.23 -9.82 -13.00
C LYS A 63 -14.88 -10.10 -13.65
N VAL A 64 -13.79 -9.59 -13.08
CA VAL A 64 -12.45 -9.71 -13.66
C VAL A 64 -11.88 -11.12 -13.46
N SER A 65 -12.08 -11.73 -12.30
CA SER A 65 -11.58 -13.08 -12.01
C SER A 65 -12.43 -14.20 -12.64
N GLY A 66 -13.69 -13.90 -13.03
CA GLY A 66 -14.66 -14.89 -13.47
C GLY A 66 -15.11 -15.83 -12.35
N ILE A 67 -15.09 -15.36 -11.09
CA ILE A 67 -15.48 -16.09 -9.89
C ILE A 67 -16.71 -15.40 -9.30
N SER A 68 -17.67 -16.16 -8.76
CA SER A 68 -18.89 -15.57 -8.21
C SER A 68 -18.60 -14.66 -7.01
N GLU A 69 -19.35 -13.57 -6.86
CA GLU A 69 -19.21 -12.65 -5.73
C GLU A 69 -19.42 -13.36 -4.37
N ARG A 70 -20.35 -14.32 -4.33
CA ARG A 70 -20.59 -15.15 -3.14
C ARG A 70 -19.34 -15.93 -2.74
N TYR A 71 -18.64 -16.52 -3.72
CA TYR A 71 -17.41 -17.26 -3.46
C TYR A 71 -16.29 -16.35 -2.95
N ILE A 72 -16.14 -15.15 -3.54
CA ILE A 72 -15.18 -14.16 -3.07
C ILE A 72 -15.50 -13.74 -1.62
N ALA A 73 -16.78 -13.55 -1.28
CA ALA A 73 -17.19 -13.23 0.08
C ALA A 73 -16.87 -14.36 1.08
N GLN A 74 -17.04 -15.62 0.67
CA GLN A 74 -16.64 -16.78 1.48
C GLN A 74 -15.12 -16.85 1.67
N LEU A 75 -14.35 -16.67 0.61
CA LEU A 75 -12.89 -16.60 0.66
C LEU A 75 -12.41 -15.50 1.61
N GLU A 76 -12.94 -14.27 1.48
CA GLU A 76 -12.57 -13.13 2.33
C GLU A 76 -12.98 -13.30 3.81
N SER A 77 -13.93 -14.16 4.11
CA SER A 77 -14.34 -14.47 5.48
C SER A 77 -13.58 -15.66 6.10
N GLY A 78 -12.62 -16.26 5.37
CA GLY A 78 -11.89 -17.43 5.83
C GLY A 78 -12.74 -18.71 5.90
N LYS A 79 -13.95 -18.69 5.32
CA LYS A 79 -14.87 -19.82 5.36
C LYS A 79 -14.74 -20.69 4.12
N GLY A 80 -14.25 -21.90 4.31
CA GLY A 80 -14.15 -22.91 3.27
C GLY A 80 -12.78 -23.00 2.60
N ASN A 81 -12.50 -24.19 2.08
CA ASN A 81 -11.26 -24.51 1.39
C ASN A 81 -11.24 -23.90 0.00
N VAL A 82 -10.20 -23.17 -0.34
CA VAL A 82 -10.06 -22.54 -1.65
C VAL A 82 -9.12 -23.33 -2.55
N SER A 83 -9.57 -23.63 -3.76
CA SER A 83 -8.69 -24.22 -4.76
C SER A 83 -7.57 -23.24 -5.13
N ILE A 84 -6.32 -23.74 -5.20
CA ILE A 84 -5.15 -22.95 -5.61
C ILE A 84 -5.33 -22.34 -7.02
N VAL A 85 -6.08 -23.01 -7.90
CA VAL A 85 -6.40 -22.49 -9.25
C VAL A 85 -7.29 -21.25 -9.16
N LEU A 86 -8.31 -21.28 -8.28
CA LEU A 86 -9.18 -20.12 -8.05
C LEU A 86 -8.43 -18.99 -7.35
N LEU A 87 -7.58 -19.31 -6.38
CA LEU A 87 -6.75 -18.31 -5.71
C LEU A 87 -5.80 -17.62 -6.69
N ARG A 88 -5.19 -18.36 -7.63
CA ARG A 88 -4.37 -17.79 -8.71
C ARG A 88 -5.16 -16.84 -9.62
N ARG A 89 -6.43 -17.19 -9.93
CA ARG A 89 -7.31 -16.30 -10.72
C ARG A 89 -7.65 -15.02 -9.96
N VAL A 90 -7.90 -15.12 -8.65
CA VAL A 90 -8.14 -13.96 -7.77
C VAL A 90 -6.90 -13.07 -7.73
N ALA A 91 -5.71 -13.64 -7.51
CA ALA A 91 -4.44 -12.90 -7.51
C ALA A 91 -4.23 -12.18 -8.85
N GLY A 92 -4.34 -12.89 -9.98
CA GLY A 92 -4.18 -12.31 -11.32
C GLY A 92 -5.18 -11.19 -11.62
N ALA A 93 -6.44 -11.32 -11.18
CA ALA A 93 -7.45 -10.27 -11.34
C ALA A 93 -7.11 -8.98 -10.57
N MET A 94 -6.33 -9.08 -9.51
CA MET A 94 -5.82 -7.95 -8.73
C MET A 94 -4.43 -7.46 -9.20
N GLY A 95 -3.83 -8.08 -10.23
CA GLY A 95 -2.45 -7.80 -10.64
C GLY A 95 -1.45 -8.10 -9.54
N ALA A 96 -1.69 -9.16 -8.77
CA ALA A 96 -0.84 -9.62 -7.67
C ALA A 96 -0.32 -11.03 -7.95
N HIS A 97 0.77 -11.40 -7.29
CA HIS A 97 1.26 -12.78 -7.33
C HIS A 97 0.55 -13.65 -6.28
N LEU A 98 0.49 -14.95 -6.55
CA LEU A 98 -0.17 -15.89 -5.63
C LEU A 98 0.46 -15.86 -4.23
N GLU A 99 1.77 -15.78 -4.15
CA GLU A 99 2.51 -15.70 -2.90
C GLU A 99 2.21 -14.44 -2.08
N ASP A 100 1.72 -13.36 -2.70
CA ASP A 100 1.31 -12.14 -2.00
C ASP A 100 0.05 -12.36 -1.16
N LEU A 101 -0.74 -13.35 -1.52
CA LEU A 101 -1.96 -13.72 -0.80
C LEU A 101 -1.71 -14.72 0.33
N ILE A 102 -0.64 -15.53 0.25
CA ILE A 102 -0.35 -16.56 1.24
C ILE A 102 0.24 -15.91 2.50
N PRO A 103 -0.33 -16.17 3.69
CA PRO A 103 0.23 -15.68 4.94
C PRO A 103 1.68 -16.16 5.13
N SER A 104 2.59 -15.24 5.40
CA SER A 104 3.97 -15.52 5.79
C SER A 104 4.20 -15.07 7.22
N SER A 105 5.01 -15.81 7.94
CA SER A 105 5.23 -15.64 9.38
C SER A 105 5.94 -14.34 9.77
N GLU A 106 6.60 -13.65 8.83
CA GLU A 106 7.25 -12.36 9.11
C GLU A 106 7.07 -11.37 7.94
N PRO A 107 6.30 -10.31 8.13
CA PRO A 107 6.23 -9.22 7.14
C PRO A 107 7.46 -8.33 7.28
N VAL A 108 8.43 -8.45 6.37
CA VAL A 108 9.45 -7.41 6.17
C VAL A 108 8.76 -6.27 5.39
N PRO A 109 8.75 -5.02 5.90
CA PRO A 109 7.98 -3.92 5.30
C PRO A 109 8.25 -3.69 3.81
N ASP A 110 9.49 -3.85 3.36
CA ASP A 110 9.88 -3.60 1.98
C ASP A 110 10.01 -4.88 1.14
N TRP A 111 9.57 -6.02 1.66
CA TRP A 111 9.74 -7.32 0.97
C TRP A 111 9.10 -7.36 -0.42
N ALA A 112 7.92 -6.76 -0.58
CA ALA A 112 7.25 -6.70 -1.88
C ALA A 112 8.09 -5.92 -2.91
N VAL A 113 8.67 -4.78 -2.51
CA VAL A 113 9.56 -3.98 -3.35
C VAL A 113 10.82 -4.76 -3.71
N ILE A 114 11.48 -5.36 -2.72
CA ILE A 114 12.71 -6.14 -2.91
C ILE A 114 12.46 -7.30 -3.89
N ARG A 115 11.38 -8.06 -3.70
CA ARG A 115 11.02 -9.18 -4.57
C ARG A 115 10.77 -8.75 -6.01
N ASP A 116 10.03 -7.66 -6.21
CA ASP A 116 9.74 -7.14 -7.54
C ASP A 116 10.99 -6.58 -8.23
N LEU A 117 11.89 -5.95 -7.49
CA LEU A 117 13.19 -5.53 -8.00
C LEU A 117 14.03 -6.74 -8.45
N LEU A 118 14.12 -7.78 -7.62
CA LEU A 118 14.88 -8.99 -7.96
C LEU A 118 14.31 -9.73 -9.17
N ARG A 119 12.99 -9.75 -9.36
CA ARG A 119 12.36 -10.36 -10.54
C ARG A 119 12.66 -9.64 -11.85
N LYS A 120 12.81 -8.32 -11.78
CA LYS A 120 13.09 -7.47 -12.97
C LYS A 120 14.59 -7.25 -13.18
N ALA A 121 15.43 -7.68 -12.25
CA ALA A 121 16.87 -7.48 -12.29
C ALA A 121 17.55 -8.41 -13.30
N SER A 122 18.55 -7.88 -14.00
CA SER A 122 19.45 -8.68 -14.84
C SER A 122 20.34 -9.59 -13.98
N PRO A 123 20.93 -10.66 -14.56
CA PRO A 123 21.85 -11.54 -13.81
C PRO A 123 23.00 -10.79 -13.13
N ASN A 124 23.54 -9.75 -13.76
CA ASN A 124 24.59 -8.91 -13.19
C ASN A 124 24.11 -8.09 -12.00
N GLN A 125 22.88 -7.54 -12.06
CA GLN A 125 22.29 -6.82 -10.95
C GLN A 125 22.00 -7.75 -9.75
N ILE A 126 21.54 -8.97 -10.02
CA ILE A 126 21.35 -9.99 -8.99
C ILE A 126 22.67 -10.35 -8.31
N ALA A 127 23.77 -10.53 -9.10
CA ALA A 127 25.09 -10.79 -8.56
C ALA A 127 25.57 -9.63 -7.67
N GLN A 128 25.45 -8.39 -8.13
CA GLN A 128 25.78 -7.20 -7.33
C GLN A 128 24.97 -7.11 -6.05
N ALA A 129 23.65 -7.35 -6.11
CA ALA A 129 22.78 -7.34 -4.92
C ALA A 129 23.21 -8.44 -3.92
N LYS A 130 23.58 -9.64 -4.40
CA LYS A 130 24.11 -10.70 -3.55
C LYS A 130 25.41 -10.29 -2.87
N ASP A 131 26.34 -9.68 -3.60
CA ASP A 131 27.62 -9.22 -3.05
C ASP A 131 27.42 -8.12 -2.00
N MET A 132 26.46 -7.20 -2.22
CA MET A 132 26.08 -6.17 -1.26
C MET A 132 25.47 -6.75 0.00
N LEU A 133 24.55 -7.70 -0.11
CA LEU A 133 23.90 -8.36 1.03
C LEU A 133 24.85 -9.25 1.80
N ALA A 134 25.87 -9.81 1.12
CA ALA A 134 26.95 -10.58 1.75
C ALA A 134 28.01 -9.71 2.43
N GLY A 135 27.86 -8.38 2.43
CA GLY A 135 28.80 -7.44 3.04
C GLY A 135 30.11 -7.24 2.24
N SER A 136 30.13 -7.67 0.98
CA SER A 136 31.33 -7.68 0.14
C SER A 136 31.57 -6.40 -0.68
N SER A 137 30.66 -5.44 -0.67
CA SER A 137 30.76 -4.21 -1.46
C SER A 137 30.43 -2.93 -0.70
N PRO A 138 31.25 -1.87 -0.79
CA PRO A 138 30.92 -0.58 -0.17
C PRO A 138 29.83 0.13 -0.96
N LEU A 139 28.70 0.34 -0.29
CA LEU A 139 27.60 1.16 -0.80
C LEU A 139 27.98 2.65 -0.77
N ALA A 140 28.21 3.24 -1.94
CA ALA A 140 28.11 4.69 -2.06
C ALA A 140 26.63 5.09 -2.04
N PRO A 141 26.17 5.97 -1.14
CA PRO A 141 24.78 6.41 -1.12
C PRO A 141 24.50 7.17 -2.42
N ARG A 142 23.65 6.60 -3.28
CA ARG A 142 23.10 7.31 -4.41
C ARG A 142 22.22 8.42 -3.84
N ARG A 143 22.67 9.67 -3.88
CA ARG A 143 21.79 10.82 -3.68
C ARG A 143 20.72 10.75 -4.76
N ALA A 144 19.49 10.39 -4.37
CA ALA A 144 18.35 10.53 -5.25
C ALA A 144 18.25 12.01 -5.66
N SER A 145 18.16 12.26 -6.96
CA SER A 145 17.96 13.63 -7.46
C SER A 145 16.58 14.10 -7.02
N PHE A 146 16.51 15.16 -6.24
CA PHE A 146 15.26 15.81 -5.88
C PHE A 146 14.57 16.32 -7.14
N SER A 147 13.35 15.88 -7.40
CA SER A 147 12.58 16.22 -8.61
C SER A 147 11.40 17.13 -8.31
N GLY A 148 11.17 17.48 -7.05
CA GLY A 148 10.09 18.38 -6.65
C GLY A 148 9.21 17.85 -5.52
N ILE A 149 7.93 18.22 -5.56
CA ILE A 149 6.95 17.89 -4.54
C ILE A 149 5.89 16.98 -5.15
N ALA A 150 5.62 15.82 -4.53
CA ALA A 150 4.54 14.94 -4.95
C ALA A 150 3.39 14.94 -3.94
N LEU A 151 2.17 15.19 -4.42
CA LEU A 151 0.96 15.13 -3.62
C LEU A 151 0.33 13.73 -3.77
N ILE A 152 0.24 13.02 -2.67
CA ILE A 152 -0.39 11.70 -2.57
C ILE A 152 -1.65 11.76 -1.70
N GLY A 153 -2.49 10.75 -1.80
CA GLY A 153 -3.74 10.67 -1.06
C GLY A 153 -4.88 10.15 -1.91
N LEU A 154 -5.99 9.83 -1.28
CA LEU A 154 -7.14 9.24 -1.95
C LEU A 154 -7.75 10.20 -2.99
N ARG A 155 -8.58 9.64 -3.89
CA ARG A 155 -9.39 10.45 -4.82
C ARG A 155 -10.27 11.43 -4.02
N GLY A 156 -10.40 12.67 -4.50
CA GLY A 156 -11.14 13.71 -3.76
C GLY A 156 -10.34 14.39 -2.62
N ALA A 157 -9.06 14.03 -2.39
CA ALA A 157 -8.20 14.70 -1.40
C ALA A 157 -7.81 16.14 -1.76
N GLY A 158 -8.12 16.60 -2.98
CA GLY A 158 -7.79 17.97 -3.42
C GLY A 158 -6.42 18.12 -4.09
N LYS A 159 -5.73 17.03 -4.44
CA LYS A 159 -4.38 17.03 -5.04
C LYS A 159 -4.23 17.97 -6.23
N THR A 160 -5.15 17.91 -7.19
CA THR A 160 -5.14 18.77 -8.38
C THR A 160 -5.31 20.24 -8.04
N THR A 161 -6.29 20.57 -7.21
CA THR A 161 -6.60 21.95 -6.84
C THR A 161 -5.45 22.57 -6.04
N LEU A 162 -5.07 21.93 -4.95
CA LEU A 162 -4.01 22.40 -4.06
C LEU A 162 -2.64 22.38 -4.75
N GLY A 163 -2.39 21.37 -5.60
CA GLY A 163 -1.16 21.27 -6.37
C GLY A 163 -0.96 22.41 -7.36
N ARG A 164 -2.01 22.80 -8.08
CA ARG A 164 -1.97 23.97 -8.98
C ARG A 164 -1.72 25.27 -8.22
N MET A 165 -2.37 25.43 -7.07
CA MET A 165 -2.15 26.63 -6.23
C MET A 165 -0.72 26.68 -5.71
N LEU A 166 -0.19 25.56 -5.22
CA LEU A 166 1.19 25.45 -4.77
C LEU A 166 2.17 25.75 -5.91
N ALA A 167 2.02 25.07 -7.05
CA ALA A 167 2.88 25.24 -8.22
C ALA A 167 2.93 26.71 -8.68
N LYS A 168 1.76 27.35 -8.77
CA LYS A 168 1.67 28.78 -9.10
C LYS A 168 2.39 29.66 -8.07
N LYS A 169 2.28 29.33 -6.77
CA LYS A 169 2.89 30.13 -5.69
C LYS A 169 4.41 30.02 -5.69
N ILE A 170 4.97 28.82 -5.97
CA ILE A 170 6.43 28.59 -5.95
C ILE A 170 7.10 28.72 -7.32
N GLY A 171 6.32 28.94 -8.39
CA GLY A 171 6.83 29.12 -9.75
C GLY A 171 7.31 27.83 -10.43
N TRP A 172 6.82 26.66 -9.99
CA TRP A 172 7.16 25.36 -10.58
C TRP A 172 6.08 24.87 -11.55
N SER A 173 6.44 23.92 -12.42
CA SER A 173 5.46 23.25 -13.29
C SER A 173 4.51 22.39 -12.47
N PHE A 174 3.25 22.32 -12.89
CA PHE A 174 2.25 21.43 -12.32
C PHE A 174 1.97 20.28 -13.26
N VAL A 175 2.09 19.05 -12.77
CA VAL A 175 1.86 17.83 -13.55
C VAL A 175 0.84 16.94 -12.85
N GLU A 176 -0.16 16.45 -13.59
CA GLU A 176 -1.07 15.39 -13.17
C GLU A 176 -0.62 14.09 -13.82
N LEU A 177 -0.17 13.10 -13.02
CA LEU A 177 0.36 11.85 -13.56
C LEU A 177 -0.65 11.13 -14.47
N ASN A 178 -1.93 11.11 -14.10
CA ASN A 178 -2.97 10.49 -14.93
C ASN A 178 -3.12 11.19 -16.29
N LYS A 179 -3.03 12.52 -16.33
CA LYS A 179 -3.10 13.29 -17.58
C LYS A 179 -1.88 13.03 -18.47
N GLU A 180 -0.71 12.89 -17.86
CA GLU A 180 0.50 12.50 -18.60
C GLU A 180 0.36 11.11 -19.23
N ILE A 181 -0.20 10.13 -18.47
CA ILE A 181 -0.47 8.79 -18.99
C ILE A 181 -1.49 8.84 -20.15
N GLU A 182 -2.58 9.60 -20.01
CA GLU A 182 -3.58 9.78 -21.05
C GLU A 182 -2.98 10.42 -22.31
N ALA A 183 -2.15 11.45 -22.14
CA ALA A 183 -1.51 12.13 -23.25
C ALA A 183 -0.50 11.23 -24.01
N GLN A 184 0.24 10.40 -23.29
CA GLN A 184 1.22 9.48 -23.90
C GLN A 184 0.57 8.31 -24.63
N ASN A 185 -0.62 7.88 -24.22
CA ASN A 185 -1.26 6.68 -24.78
C ASN A 185 -2.46 6.99 -25.68
N GLY A 186 -2.92 8.22 -25.75
CA GLY A 186 -4.09 8.62 -26.54
C GLY A 186 -5.43 8.05 -26.04
N LEU A 187 -5.46 7.49 -24.83
CA LEU A 187 -6.61 6.82 -24.21
C LEU A 187 -6.84 7.38 -22.80
N SER A 188 -8.09 7.44 -22.38
CA SER A 188 -8.40 7.76 -20.97
C SER A 188 -7.95 6.63 -20.04
N VAL A 189 -7.69 6.95 -18.77
CA VAL A 189 -7.38 5.93 -17.74
C VAL A 189 -8.45 4.83 -17.68
N ALA A 190 -9.71 5.17 -17.90
CA ALA A 190 -10.80 4.20 -17.90
C ALA A 190 -10.69 3.22 -19.07
N GLU A 191 -10.36 3.69 -20.27
CA GLU A 191 -10.15 2.87 -21.46
C GLU A 191 -8.90 2.02 -21.32
N ILE A 192 -7.80 2.57 -20.81
CA ILE A 192 -6.57 1.81 -20.53
C ILE A 192 -6.87 0.64 -19.59
N ILE A 193 -7.61 0.87 -18.50
CA ILE A 193 -7.98 -0.20 -17.58
C ILE A 193 -8.92 -1.22 -18.21
N ALA A 194 -9.84 -0.77 -19.06
CA ALA A 194 -10.76 -1.66 -19.76
C ALA A 194 -10.05 -2.58 -20.78
N LEU A 195 -9.05 -2.05 -21.49
CA LEU A 195 -8.34 -2.77 -22.56
C LEU A 195 -7.14 -3.59 -22.03
N TYR A 196 -6.37 -3.01 -21.10
CA TYR A 196 -5.10 -3.59 -20.65
C TYR A 196 -5.11 -4.07 -19.20
N GLY A 197 -6.25 -3.92 -18.51
CA GLY A 197 -6.40 -4.29 -17.11
C GLY A 197 -5.65 -3.35 -16.15
N GLN A 198 -5.74 -3.66 -14.86
CA GLN A 198 -5.04 -2.91 -13.82
C GLN A 198 -3.51 -2.99 -13.97
N GLU A 199 -3.00 -4.17 -14.30
CA GLU A 199 -1.56 -4.37 -14.47
C GLU A 199 -0.99 -3.56 -15.65
N GLY A 200 -1.71 -3.52 -16.78
CA GLY A 200 -1.32 -2.68 -17.92
C GLY A 200 -1.27 -1.21 -17.56
N PHE A 201 -2.28 -0.72 -16.85
CA PHE A 201 -2.29 0.66 -16.34
C PHE A 201 -1.08 0.94 -15.41
N ARG A 202 -0.73 0.02 -14.50
CA ARG A 202 0.41 0.20 -13.59
C ARG A 202 1.75 0.26 -14.30
N ARG A 203 1.92 -0.53 -15.37
CA ARG A 203 3.13 -0.44 -16.21
C ARG A 203 3.22 0.92 -16.89
N MET A 204 2.12 1.44 -17.43
CA MET A 204 2.08 2.78 -18.05
C MET A 204 2.31 3.90 -17.02
N GLU A 205 1.75 3.76 -15.82
CA GLU A 205 1.97 4.69 -14.70
C GLU A 205 3.45 4.77 -14.31
N GLN A 206 4.13 3.64 -14.19
CA GLN A 206 5.56 3.58 -13.91
C GLN A 206 6.40 4.17 -15.05
N ALA A 207 6.06 3.86 -16.31
CA ALA A 207 6.76 4.39 -17.48
C ALA A 207 6.64 5.91 -17.58
N ALA A 208 5.42 6.45 -17.40
CA ALA A 208 5.18 7.89 -17.42
C ALA A 208 5.95 8.61 -16.30
N LEU A 209 5.96 8.06 -15.09
CA LEU A 209 6.73 8.63 -13.99
C LEU A 209 8.23 8.63 -14.29
N THR A 210 8.77 7.54 -14.84
CA THR A 210 10.18 7.42 -15.22
C THR A 210 10.57 8.47 -16.27
N GLN A 211 9.70 8.71 -17.26
CA GLN A 211 9.92 9.75 -18.28
C GLN A 211 9.87 11.17 -17.67
N LEU A 212 8.94 11.44 -16.73
CA LEU A 212 8.88 12.70 -16.02
C LEU A 212 10.17 12.99 -15.25
N LEU A 213 10.69 11.99 -14.55
CA LEU A 213 11.95 12.09 -13.81
C LEU A 213 13.16 12.35 -14.72
N ALA A 214 13.14 11.80 -15.93
CA ALA A 214 14.20 12.01 -16.93
C ALA A 214 14.27 13.44 -17.46
N ARG A 215 13.19 14.24 -17.35
CA ARG A 215 13.17 15.66 -17.72
C ARG A 215 14.05 16.53 -16.82
N LYS A 216 14.35 16.06 -15.59
CA LYS A 216 15.16 16.77 -14.57
C LYS A 216 14.64 18.19 -14.25
N GLU A 217 13.35 18.39 -14.35
CA GLU A 217 12.66 19.65 -14.05
C GLU A 217 12.01 19.55 -12.67
N LEU A 218 12.08 20.65 -11.92
CA LEU A 218 11.35 20.76 -10.65
C LEU A 218 9.86 20.91 -10.90
N MET A 219 9.05 20.05 -10.29
CA MET A 219 7.61 20.05 -10.51
C MET A 219 6.81 19.79 -9.23
N VAL A 220 5.54 20.18 -9.26
CA VAL A 220 4.52 19.72 -8.32
C VAL A 220 3.73 18.64 -9.02
N LEU A 221 3.87 17.39 -8.57
CA LEU A 221 3.24 16.21 -9.13
C LEU A 221 1.97 15.84 -8.35
N ALA A 222 0.83 15.79 -9.01
CA ALA A 222 -0.38 15.21 -8.45
C ALA A 222 -0.54 13.76 -8.94
N THR A 223 -0.55 12.81 -8.00
CA THR A 223 -0.63 11.37 -8.32
C THR A 223 -2.06 10.85 -8.38
N GLY A 224 -2.25 9.68 -8.98
CA GLY A 224 -3.48 8.91 -8.86
C GLY A 224 -3.72 8.45 -7.42
N GLY A 225 -5.00 8.32 -7.01
CA GLY A 225 -5.32 7.87 -5.64
C GLY A 225 -4.90 6.43 -5.33
N GLY A 226 -4.59 5.63 -6.33
CA GLY A 226 -4.13 4.25 -6.19
C GLY A 226 -2.62 4.05 -6.29
N ILE A 227 -1.83 5.12 -6.39
CA ILE A 227 -0.37 5.04 -6.61
C ILE A 227 0.35 4.20 -5.55
N VAL A 228 -0.11 4.25 -4.31
CA VAL A 228 0.49 3.51 -3.18
C VAL A 228 0.29 2.00 -3.25
N SER A 229 -0.61 1.53 -4.13
CA SER A 229 -0.86 0.09 -4.28
C SER A 229 0.18 -0.63 -5.16
N GLU A 230 1.09 0.12 -5.78
CA GLU A 230 2.19 -0.42 -6.59
C GLU A 230 3.52 -0.07 -5.94
N ALA A 231 4.13 -1.06 -5.30
CA ALA A 231 5.27 -0.86 -4.42
C ALA A 231 6.46 -0.18 -5.12
N LEU A 232 6.82 -0.61 -6.33
CA LEU A 232 7.95 -0.04 -7.08
C LEU A 232 7.72 1.40 -7.51
N THR A 233 6.53 1.71 -8.03
CA THR A 233 6.20 3.06 -8.49
C THR A 233 6.10 4.01 -7.29
N PHE A 234 5.56 3.53 -6.18
CA PHE A 234 5.45 4.32 -4.96
C PHE A 234 6.82 4.59 -4.32
N ASP A 235 7.70 3.58 -4.28
CA ASP A 235 9.06 3.74 -3.78
C ASP A 235 9.88 4.71 -4.65
N LEU A 236 9.69 4.69 -5.97
CA LEU A 236 10.28 5.66 -6.89
C LEU A 236 9.82 7.09 -6.58
N ILE A 237 8.54 7.30 -6.23
CA ILE A 237 8.02 8.61 -5.80
C ILE A 237 8.65 9.03 -4.47
N LEU A 238 8.68 8.14 -3.47
CA LEU A 238 9.24 8.44 -2.15
C LEU A 238 10.73 8.80 -2.22
N SER A 239 11.48 8.17 -3.12
CA SER A 239 12.91 8.42 -3.29
C SER A 239 13.25 9.65 -4.14
N SER A 240 12.33 10.11 -5.00
CA SER A 240 12.58 11.20 -5.96
C SER A 240 11.92 12.52 -5.60
N PHE A 241 10.89 12.52 -4.75
CA PHE A 241 10.10 13.70 -4.41
C PHE A 241 9.99 13.90 -2.89
N TYR A 242 9.83 15.16 -2.49
CA TYR A 242 9.25 15.44 -1.17
C TYR A 242 7.75 15.14 -1.23
N THR A 243 7.35 14.07 -0.59
CA THR A 243 5.99 13.57 -0.67
C THR A 243 5.12 14.16 0.43
N ILE A 244 3.90 14.59 0.06
CA ILE A 244 2.93 15.13 1.01
C ILE A 244 1.63 14.34 0.89
N TRP A 245 1.23 13.72 1.99
CA TRP A 245 -0.07 13.10 2.08
C TRP A 245 -1.16 14.13 2.40
N LEU A 246 -2.08 14.34 1.47
CA LEU A 246 -3.30 15.12 1.72
C LEU A 246 -4.35 14.19 2.35
N LYS A 247 -4.57 14.37 3.65
CA LYS A 247 -5.56 13.63 4.44
C LYS A 247 -6.87 14.43 4.48
N ALA A 248 -8.01 13.73 4.43
CA ALA A 248 -9.35 14.27 4.64
C ALA A 248 -10.24 13.16 5.20
N GLU A 249 -11.38 13.54 5.77
CA GLU A 249 -12.34 12.57 6.28
C GLU A 249 -13.03 11.80 5.13
N PRO A 250 -13.42 10.52 5.36
CA PRO A 250 -14.08 9.70 4.36
C PRO A 250 -15.30 10.36 3.72
N GLU A 251 -16.09 11.04 4.53
CA GLU A 251 -17.30 11.75 4.13
C GLU A 251 -17.00 12.91 3.16
N GLU A 252 -15.91 13.63 3.40
CA GLU A 252 -15.45 14.71 2.53
C GLU A 252 -14.92 14.19 1.20
N HIS A 253 -14.18 13.09 1.21
CA HIS A 253 -13.75 12.41 -0.01
C HIS A 253 -14.95 12.07 -0.89
N MET A 254 -15.97 11.45 -0.31
CA MET A 254 -17.19 11.09 -1.01
C MET A 254 -17.93 12.32 -1.57
N ALA A 255 -18.10 13.36 -0.74
CA ALA A 255 -18.77 14.58 -1.15
C ALA A 255 -18.04 15.30 -2.29
N ARG A 256 -16.70 15.33 -2.26
CA ARG A 256 -15.86 15.96 -3.29
C ARG A 256 -15.89 15.18 -4.61
N VAL A 257 -15.86 13.85 -4.55
CA VAL A 257 -15.94 12.97 -5.74
C VAL A 257 -17.32 13.09 -6.42
N ARG A 258 -18.41 13.09 -5.64
CA ARG A 258 -19.77 13.31 -6.18
C ARG A 258 -19.91 14.64 -6.90
N ARG A 259 -19.37 15.72 -6.34
CA ARG A 259 -19.36 17.05 -6.98
C ARG A 259 -18.58 17.09 -8.30
N GLN A 260 -17.61 16.20 -8.48
CA GLN A 260 -16.84 16.07 -9.73
C GLN A 260 -17.55 15.24 -10.80
N GLY A 261 -18.80 14.79 -10.56
CA GLY A 261 -19.61 14.04 -11.53
C GLY A 261 -19.16 12.59 -11.73
N ASP A 262 -18.28 12.06 -10.88
CA ASP A 262 -17.88 10.67 -10.99
C ASP A 262 -18.76 9.76 -10.15
N LEU A 263 -19.73 9.17 -10.82
CA LEU A 263 -20.69 8.24 -10.23
C LEU A 263 -20.21 6.77 -10.23
N ARG A 264 -18.97 6.50 -10.63
CA ARG A 264 -18.43 5.13 -10.60
C ARG A 264 -18.24 4.65 -9.16
N PRO A 265 -18.33 3.43 -8.92
CA PRO A 265 -18.95 2.46 -8.02
C PRO A 265 -19.35 2.97 -6.62
N MET A 266 -19.43 4.26 -6.43
CA MET A 266 -19.76 4.91 -5.16
C MET A 266 -21.22 5.44 -5.15
N ALA A 267 -22.07 4.97 -6.09
CA ALA A 267 -23.43 5.49 -6.26
C ALA A 267 -24.44 4.99 -5.22
N ASP A 268 -24.20 3.84 -4.58
CA ASP A 268 -25.08 3.24 -3.57
C ASP A 268 -24.50 3.32 -2.15
N ASP A 269 -24.91 4.33 -1.48
CA ASP A 269 -25.01 4.61 -0.03
C ASP A 269 -24.06 3.95 0.99
N ARG A 270 -24.54 3.00 1.77
CA ARG A 270 -23.82 2.45 2.94
C ARG A 270 -22.68 1.52 2.54
N SER A 271 -22.89 0.75 1.48
CA SER A 271 -21.88 -0.18 0.96
C SER A 271 -20.66 0.59 0.42
N ALA A 272 -20.89 1.66 -0.31
CA ALA A 272 -19.85 2.52 -0.89
C ALA A 272 -19.00 3.22 0.19
N MET A 273 -19.63 3.70 1.26
CA MET A 273 -18.88 4.28 2.39
C MET A 273 -18.05 3.23 3.15
N ALA A 274 -18.59 2.03 3.33
CA ALA A 274 -17.83 0.96 3.95
C ALA A 274 -16.63 0.54 3.11
N GLU A 275 -16.78 0.46 1.79
CA GLU A 275 -15.67 0.20 0.85
C GLU A 275 -14.63 1.33 0.87
N LEU A 276 -15.05 2.59 0.87
CA LEU A 276 -14.15 3.74 0.97
C LEU A 276 -13.33 3.71 2.25
N ARG A 277 -13.95 3.43 3.39
CA ARG A 277 -13.25 3.29 4.67
C ARG A 277 -12.27 2.12 4.66
N ASN A 278 -12.65 0.98 4.10
CA ASN A 278 -11.74 -0.17 3.94
C ASN A 278 -10.52 0.18 3.07
N ILE A 279 -10.73 0.93 1.97
CA ILE A 279 -9.64 1.41 1.12
C ILE A 279 -8.73 2.37 1.91
N LEU A 280 -9.29 3.31 2.68
CA LEU A 280 -8.51 4.23 3.51
C LEU A 280 -7.68 3.49 4.54
N VAL A 281 -8.30 2.61 5.33
CA VAL A 281 -7.62 1.81 6.35
C VAL A 281 -6.48 0.99 5.75
N SER A 282 -6.70 0.37 4.59
CA SER A 282 -5.66 -0.45 3.93
C SER A 282 -4.50 0.38 3.34
N ARG A 283 -4.75 1.66 2.97
CA ARG A 283 -3.75 2.54 2.36
C ARG A 283 -3.10 3.51 3.36
N GLU A 284 -3.70 3.75 4.50
CA GLU A 284 -3.19 4.69 5.51
C GLU A 284 -1.75 4.39 5.93
N PRO A 285 -1.33 3.13 6.21
CA PRO A 285 0.05 2.81 6.53
C PRO A 285 1.03 3.15 5.39
N LEU A 286 0.58 3.06 4.14
CA LEU A 286 1.39 3.42 2.97
C LEU A 286 1.48 4.93 2.80
N TYR A 287 0.37 5.64 2.92
CA TYR A 287 0.37 7.11 2.89
C TYR A 287 1.21 7.72 4.01
N ALA A 288 1.24 7.08 5.20
CA ALA A 288 2.05 7.52 6.34
C ALA A 288 3.57 7.48 6.08
N ARG A 289 4.04 6.81 5.00
CA ARG A 289 5.44 6.87 4.54
C ARG A 289 5.80 8.20 3.87
N ALA A 290 4.83 9.10 3.66
CA ALA A 290 5.09 10.43 3.10
C ALA A 290 6.01 11.26 3.99
N SER A 291 6.75 12.18 3.38
CA SER A 291 7.65 13.10 4.11
C SER A 291 6.89 14.08 5.02
N ALA A 292 5.65 14.42 4.67
CA ALA A 292 4.76 15.26 5.47
C ALA A 292 3.30 14.88 5.27
N VAL A 293 2.46 15.27 6.24
CA VAL A 293 1.01 15.09 6.20
C VAL A 293 0.34 16.45 6.32
N VAL A 294 -0.61 16.72 5.44
CA VAL A 294 -1.47 17.91 5.51
C VAL A 294 -2.92 17.45 5.65
N ASP A 295 -3.45 17.62 6.84
CA ASP A 295 -4.87 17.36 7.10
C ASP A 295 -5.69 18.53 6.57
N THR A 296 -6.61 18.22 5.64
CA THR A 296 -7.50 19.19 5.00
C THR A 296 -8.94 19.09 5.50
N ALA A 297 -9.20 18.26 6.52
CA ALA A 297 -10.53 18.06 7.07
C ALA A 297 -11.10 19.39 7.61
N GLY A 298 -12.34 19.69 7.24
CA GLY A 298 -13.05 20.90 7.67
C GLY A 298 -12.47 22.23 7.15
N LEU A 299 -11.44 22.20 6.29
CA LEU A 299 -10.81 23.42 5.81
C LEU A 299 -11.41 23.93 4.50
N SER A 300 -11.44 25.25 4.35
CA SER A 300 -11.61 25.87 3.05
C SER A 300 -10.41 25.58 2.13
N VAL A 301 -10.59 25.72 0.82
CA VAL A 301 -9.51 25.50 -0.16
C VAL A 301 -8.31 26.40 0.12
N ASP A 302 -8.56 27.66 0.48
CA ASP A 302 -7.49 28.63 0.77
C ASP A 302 -6.74 28.31 2.06
N ALA A 303 -7.45 27.86 3.11
CA ALA A 303 -6.82 27.44 4.36
C ALA A 303 -6.00 26.15 4.16
N ALA A 304 -6.50 25.20 3.37
CA ALA A 304 -5.75 23.99 3.02
C ALA A 304 -4.51 24.32 2.17
N ALA A 305 -4.62 25.27 1.24
CA ALA A 305 -3.49 25.74 0.45
C ALA A 305 -2.43 26.43 1.31
N ALA A 306 -2.83 27.26 2.28
CA ALA A 306 -1.91 27.89 3.22
C ALA A 306 -1.14 26.84 4.03
N ARG A 307 -1.84 25.82 4.61
CA ARG A 307 -1.19 24.72 5.33
C ARG A 307 -0.22 23.92 4.44
N LEU A 308 -0.61 23.69 3.19
CA LEU A 308 0.26 23.00 2.23
C LEU A 308 1.53 23.82 1.96
N ILE A 309 1.42 25.13 1.73
CA ILE A 309 2.55 26.03 1.51
C ILE A 309 3.48 26.02 2.73
N ASP A 310 2.93 26.10 3.94
CA ASP A 310 3.73 26.06 5.17
C ASP A 310 4.48 24.75 5.34
N SER A 311 3.87 23.61 4.94
CA SER A 311 4.50 22.29 5.04
C SER A 311 5.70 22.09 4.10
N VAL A 312 5.76 22.83 2.98
CA VAL A 312 6.86 22.75 2.00
C VAL A 312 7.97 23.78 2.24
N ARG A 313 7.70 24.82 3.04
CA ARG A 313 8.65 25.91 3.30
C ARG A 313 10.05 25.43 3.72
N PRO A 314 10.22 24.46 4.66
CA PRO A 314 11.53 23.99 5.06
C PRO A 314 12.32 23.35 3.91
N VAL A 315 11.63 22.60 3.04
CA VAL A 315 12.27 21.95 1.89
C VAL A 315 12.71 22.96 0.85
N LEU A 316 11.86 23.92 0.52
CA LEU A 316 12.19 24.98 -0.43
C LEU A 316 13.39 25.82 0.02
N GLN A 317 13.51 26.09 1.32
CA GLN A 317 14.67 26.80 1.88
C GLN A 317 15.96 25.99 1.78
N ASN A 318 15.91 24.67 2.00
CA ASN A 318 17.06 23.79 1.90
C ASN A 318 17.52 23.64 0.44
N GLU A 319 16.58 23.48 -0.50
CA GLU A 319 16.88 23.36 -1.92
C GLU A 319 17.41 24.68 -2.51
N ALA A 320 16.86 25.83 -2.12
CA ALA A 320 17.39 27.13 -2.52
C ALA A 320 18.86 27.29 -2.12
N ARG A 321 19.25 26.80 -0.94
CA ARG A 321 20.66 26.78 -0.49
C ARG A 321 21.53 25.83 -1.30
N SER A 322 20.98 24.66 -1.68
CA SER A 322 21.73 23.61 -2.40
C SER A 322 22.00 23.98 -3.87
N PHE A 323 21.08 24.70 -4.51
CA PHE A 323 21.18 25.11 -5.91
C PHE A 323 21.64 26.58 -6.13
N GLY A 324 21.98 27.31 -5.06
CA GLY A 324 22.39 28.68 -5.16
C GLY A 324 21.31 29.64 -5.71
N LEU A 325 20.04 29.23 -5.67
CA LEU A 325 18.91 30.01 -6.13
C LEU A 325 18.59 31.09 -5.10
N ARG A 326 18.33 32.31 -5.56
CA ARG A 326 17.86 33.39 -4.70
C ARG A 326 16.58 32.92 -3.97
N SER A 327 16.54 33.20 -2.67
CA SER A 327 15.41 32.91 -1.79
C SER A 327 14.08 33.16 -2.51
N VAL A 328 13.29 32.09 -2.70
CA VAL A 328 11.90 32.24 -3.15
C VAL A 328 11.15 32.91 -2.01
N ALA A 329 10.75 34.16 -2.20
CA ALA A 329 9.90 34.88 -1.25
C ALA A 329 8.51 34.17 -1.25
N LEU A 330 8.22 33.44 -0.19
CA LEU A 330 6.95 32.75 0.08
C LEU A 330 5.99 33.66 0.84
#